data_109aca6d6805f4532ce49398dbec594c
#
_entry.id   109aca6d6805f4532ce49398dbec594c
#
_cell.length_a   1.000
_cell.length_b   1.000
_cell.length_c   1.000
_cell.angle_alpha   90.00
_cell.angle_beta   90.00
_cell.angle_gamma   90.00
#
_symmetry.space_group_name_H-M   'P 1'
#
loop_
_entity.id
_entity.type
_entity.pdbx_description
1 polymer ?
#
loop_
_entity_poly.entity_id
_entity_poly.type
_entity_poly.pdbx_seq_one_letter_code
_entity_poly.pdbx_strand_id
1 'polypeptide(L)'
;MKVISVASLKGGSGKTSVSIFLAQLFARKGPVLAVDLDHNNNLTDYFLRRTDTGKIEGASIYQALTGTRKLSDCIHAAEEHEKIAVLPATPHLARIGLELARDPGAILRFAKSLRKLDFVAIVIDTPPSLSFELSCALYSSNIVLSPVSFSRWTVQGFALLRDETQAVARATGRSAVLRALPAQVNAAQEEKLRGAEFADFTEAAIHRSAAIKAACDSGRPLKAGSRGHRQFAALAEELL
;
A
#
# COMPACT_ATOMS: atom_id res chain seq x y z
N MET A 1 -1.55 4.53 -16.14
CA MET A 1 -1.81 4.34 -14.69
C MET A 1 -1.17 3.05 -14.20
N LYS A 2 -0.38 3.08 -13.13
CA LYS A 2 0.13 1.90 -12.43
C LYS A 2 -0.54 1.75 -11.07
N VAL A 3 -0.91 0.54 -10.70
CA VAL A 3 -1.46 0.21 -9.37
C VAL A 3 -0.41 -0.60 -8.62
N ILE A 4 0.06 -0.07 -7.51
CA ILE A 4 1.11 -0.67 -6.68
C ILE A 4 0.52 -0.92 -5.30
N SER A 5 0.43 -2.18 -4.89
CA SER A 5 0.06 -2.53 -3.52
C SER A 5 1.30 -2.81 -2.69
N VAL A 6 1.33 -2.24 -1.50
CA VAL A 6 2.38 -2.51 -0.51
C VAL A 6 1.84 -3.52 0.49
N ALA A 7 2.32 -4.76 0.40
CA ALA A 7 1.75 -5.90 1.12
C ALA A 7 2.82 -6.73 1.83
N SER A 8 2.56 -7.08 3.07
CA SER A 8 3.40 -8.00 3.85
C SER A 8 2.58 -8.56 5.00
N LEU A 9 2.67 -9.86 5.22
CA LEU A 9 1.94 -10.55 6.30
C LEU A 9 2.55 -10.30 7.69
N LYS A 10 3.66 -9.56 7.74
CA LYS A 10 4.29 -9.18 9.00
C LYS A 10 3.87 -7.78 9.42
N GLY A 11 3.38 -7.63 10.66
CA GLY A 11 3.18 -6.33 11.29
C GLY A 11 4.52 -5.59 11.49
N GLY A 12 4.50 -4.26 11.37
CA GLY A 12 5.70 -3.44 11.58
C GLY A 12 6.78 -3.57 10.50
N SER A 13 6.48 -4.12 9.32
CA SER A 13 7.43 -4.23 8.20
C SER A 13 7.69 -2.92 7.44
N GLY A 14 6.96 -1.85 7.76
CA GLY A 14 7.09 -0.55 7.12
C GLY A 14 6.17 -0.32 5.91
N LYS A 15 5.12 -1.14 5.74
CA LYS A 15 4.15 -0.99 4.64
C LYS A 15 3.65 0.44 4.50
N THR A 16 3.01 0.96 5.54
CA THR A 16 2.41 2.30 5.54
C THR A 16 3.44 3.39 5.25
N SER A 17 4.65 3.32 5.83
CA SER A 17 5.72 4.28 5.51
C SER A 17 6.11 4.22 4.03
N VAL A 18 6.18 3.00 3.46
CA VAL A 18 6.48 2.82 2.03
C VAL A 18 5.34 3.38 1.18
N SER A 19 4.09 3.10 1.52
CA SER A 19 2.91 3.60 0.81
C SER A 19 2.86 5.13 0.81
N ILE A 20 3.07 5.77 1.96
CA ILE A 20 3.06 7.22 2.13
C ILE A 20 4.14 7.89 1.25
N PHE A 21 5.40 7.47 1.40
CA PHE A 21 6.49 8.17 0.71
C PHE A 21 6.55 7.86 -0.78
N LEU A 22 6.11 6.68 -1.22
CA LEU A 22 5.90 6.41 -2.66
C LEU A 22 4.81 7.30 -3.24
N ALA A 23 3.66 7.45 -2.57
CA ALA A 23 2.60 8.34 -3.04
C ALA A 23 3.10 9.78 -3.21
N GLN A 24 3.88 10.30 -2.24
CA GLN A 24 4.46 11.64 -2.33
C GLN A 24 5.46 11.80 -3.48
N LEU A 25 6.27 10.79 -3.75
CA LEU A 25 7.25 10.85 -4.83
C LEU A 25 6.60 10.71 -6.21
N PHE A 26 5.61 9.84 -6.34
CA PHE A 26 4.83 9.72 -7.57
C PHE A 26 4.02 10.99 -7.88
N ALA A 27 3.56 11.71 -6.85
CA ALA A 27 2.84 12.97 -7.02
C ALA A 27 3.68 14.06 -7.70
N ARG A 28 5.00 13.93 -7.75
CA ARG A 28 5.87 14.80 -8.55
C ARG A 28 5.65 14.64 -10.06
N LYS A 29 5.20 13.45 -10.49
CA LYS A 29 4.95 13.13 -11.91
C LYS A 29 3.50 13.39 -12.35
N GLY A 30 2.56 13.48 -11.42
CA GLY A 30 1.14 13.74 -11.71
C GLY A 30 0.22 13.32 -10.57
N PRO A 31 -1.11 13.34 -10.78
CA PRO A 31 -2.08 12.96 -9.74
C PRO A 31 -1.91 11.52 -9.27
N VAL A 32 -1.99 11.29 -7.96
CA VAL A 32 -1.84 9.98 -7.29
C VAL A 32 -3.02 9.74 -6.37
N LEU A 33 -3.54 8.51 -6.36
CA LEU A 33 -4.48 8.05 -5.36
C LEU A 33 -3.75 7.17 -4.34
N ALA A 34 -3.80 7.56 -3.07
CA ALA A 34 -3.41 6.72 -1.94
C ALA A 34 -4.65 6.01 -1.40
N VAL A 35 -4.63 4.69 -1.36
CA VAL A 35 -5.74 3.85 -0.89
C VAL A 35 -5.31 3.18 0.41
N ASP A 36 -6.09 3.36 1.46
CA ASP A 36 -5.88 2.70 2.74
C ASP A 36 -6.84 1.50 2.88
N LEU A 37 -6.28 0.30 2.95
CA LEU A 37 -7.02 -0.95 3.18
C LEU A 37 -6.73 -1.55 4.57
N ASP A 38 -5.98 -0.84 5.42
CA ASP A 38 -5.74 -1.25 6.80
C ASP A 38 -6.73 -0.56 7.74
N HIS A 39 -7.52 -1.32 8.50
CA HIS A 39 -8.46 -0.80 9.49
C HIS A 39 -7.80 0.02 10.61
N ASN A 40 -6.47 -0.06 10.77
CA ASN A 40 -5.70 0.82 11.64
C ASN A 40 -5.56 2.25 11.08
N ASN A 41 -5.97 2.49 9.84
CA ASN A 41 -6.08 3.78 9.15
C ASN A 41 -4.86 4.71 9.27
N ASN A 42 -3.65 4.16 9.37
CA ASN A 42 -2.42 4.96 9.54
C ASN A 42 -2.07 5.82 8.31
N LEU A 43 -2.33 5.34 7.09
CA LEU A 43 -2.14 6.13 5.87
C LEU A 43 -3.19 7.25 5.81
N THR A 44 -4.42 6.96 6.19
CA THR A 44 -5.52 7.91 6.30
C THR A 44 -5.16 9.02 7.28
N ASP A 45 -4.72 8.67 8.51
CA ASP A 45 -4.28 9.65 9.51
C ASP A 45 -3.13 10.52 9.02
N TYR A 46 -2.22 9.98 8.24
CA TYR A 46 -1.11 10.76 7.69
C TYR A 46 -1.59 11.87 6.76
N PHE A 47 -2.48 11.56 5.81
CA PHE A 47 -2.89 12.50 4.76
C PHE A 47 -4.14 13.33 5.09
N LEU A 48 -4.98 12.88 6.04
CA LEU A 48 -6.27 13.49 6.37
C LEU A 48 -6.38 13.85 7.87
N ARG A 49 -5.27 14.14 8.51
CA ARG A 49 -5.15 14.35 9.96
C ARG A 49 -6.06 15.42 10.52
N ARG A 50 -6.36 16.47 9.72
CA ARG A 50 -7.21 17.61 10.12
C ARG A 50 -8.62 17.50 9.57
N THR A 51 -8.88 16.50 8.72
CA THR A 51 -10.21 16.28 8.15
C THR A 51 -11.15 15.76 9.22
N ASP A 52 -12.37 16.30 9.24
CA ASP A 52 -13.41 15.87 10.17
C ASP A 52 -13.67 14.36 10.06
N THR A 53 -13.65 13.66 11.19
CA THR A 53 -13.80 12.21 11.23
C THR A 53 -15.15 11.74 10.71
N GLY A 54 -16.23 12.50 10.93
CA GLY A 54 -17.56 12.18 10.43
C GLY A 54 -17.63 12.24 8.89
N LYS A 55 -16.86 13.15 8.26
CA LYS A 55 -16.73 13.18 6.81
C LYS A 55 -16.01 11.94 6.29
N ILE A 56 -14.94 11.51 6.96
CA ILE A 56 -14.20 10.30 6.61
C ILE A 56 -15.08 9.06 6.80
N GLU A 57 -15.76 8.94 7.93
CA GLU A 57 -16.68 7.83 8.21
C GLU A 57 -17.85 7.76 7.23
N GLY A 58 -18.38 8.90 6.80
CA GLY A 58 -19.47 8.98 5.83
C GLY A 58 -19.05 8.68 4.39
N ALA A 59 -17.76 8.73 4.06
CA ALA A 59 -17.22 8.56 2.71
C ALA A 59 -15.84 7.90 2.76
N SER A 60 -15.80 6.59 3.01
CA SER A 60 -14.57 5.81 3.13
C SER A 60 -14.59 4.58 2.21
N ILE A 61 -13.50 3.85 2.20
CA ILE A 61 -13.40 2.59 1.46
C ILE A 61 -14.45 1.56 1.90
N TYR A 62 -14.91 1.63 3.14
CA TYR A 62 -15.99 0.77 3.63
C TYR A 62 -17.29 1.01 2.84
N GLN A 63 -17.70 2.27 2.63
CA GLN A 63 -18.88 2.59 1.82
C GLN A 63 -18.69 2.22 0.35
N ALA A 64 -17.49 2.39 -0.18
CA ALA A 64 -17.18 1.99 -1.56
C ALA A 64 -17.27 0.48 -1.76
N LEU A 65 -16.79 -0.33 -0.81
CA LEU A 65 -16.82 -1.79 -0.86
C LEU A 65 -18.21 -2.36 -0.65
N THR A 66 -18.99 -1.81 0.31
CA THR A 66 -20.39 -2.21 0.54
C THR A 66 -21.34 -1.74 -0.55
N GLY A 67 -20.89 -0.84 -1.43
CA GLY A 67 -21.71 -0.29 -2.50
C GLY A 67 -22.73 0.76 -2.03
N THR A 68 -22.64 1.23 -0.78
CA THR A 68 -23.51 2.29 -0.25
C THR A 68 -23.15 3.67 -0.81
N ARG A 69 -21.92 3.82 -1.34
CA ARG A 69 -21.48 4.98 -2.13
C ARG A 69 -20.66 4.55 -3.33
N LYS A 70 -20.63 5.40 -4.38
CA LYS A 70 -19.70 5.22 -5.49
C LYS A 70 -18.26 5.45 -4.98
N LEU A 71 -17.31 4.68 -5.49
CA LEU A 71 -15.90 4.79 -5.09
C LEU A 71 -15.36 6.22 -5.30
N SER A 72 -15.74 6.88 -6.41
CA SER A 72 -15.36 8.28 -6.67
C SER A 72 -15.80 9.26 -5.59
N ASP A 73 -16.95 9.00 -4.96
CA ASP A 73 -17.54 9.87 -3.94
C ASP A 73 -16.97 9.63 -2.54
N CYS A 74 -16.07 8.65 -2.42
CA CYS A 74 -15.32 8.31 -1.21
C CYS A 74 -13.87 8.81 -1.26
N ILE A 75 -13.47 9.53 -2.31
CA ILE A 75 -12.12 10.05 -2.48
C ILE A 75 -12.04 11.47 -1.92
N HIS A 76 -11.05 11.70 -1.07
CA HIS A 76 -10.77 13.00 -0.44
C HIS A 76 -9.47 13.58 -0.99
N ALA A 77 -9.37 14.91 -1.07
CA ALA A 77 -8.11 15.58 -1.34
C ALA A 77 -7.22 15.52 -0.08
N ALA A 78 -5.94 15.22 -0.24
CA ALA A 78 -4.99 15.29 0.86
C ALA A 78 -4.70 16.75 1.26
N GLU A 79 -4.55 17.00 2.57
CA GLU A 79 -4.55 18.36 3.13
C GLU A 79 -3.34 19.22 2.73
N GLU A 80 -2.17 18.61 2.60
CA GLU A 80 -0.91 19.33 2.34
C GLU A 80 -0.25 18.88 1.02
N HIS A 81 -1.01 18.19 0.15
CA HIS A 81 -0.49 17.56 -1.06
C HIS A 81 -1.48 17.68 -2.23
N GLU A 82 -1.45 18.78 -2.95
CA GLU A 82 -2.40 19.11 -4.03
C GLU A 82 -2.59 18.01 -5.10
N LYS A 83 -1.58 17.16 -5.32
CA LYS A 83 -1.65 16.08 -6.32
C LYS A 83 -1.91 14.70 -5.71
N ILE A 84 -2.22 14.63 -4.42
CA ILE A 84 -2.58 13.38 -3.75
C ILE A 84 -4.05 13.42 -3.37
N ALA A 85 -4.77 12.40 -3.81
CA ALA A 85 -6.10 12.07 -3.32
C ALA A 85 -6.02 10.81 -2.45
N VAL A 86 -6.95 10.66 -1.52
CA VAL A 86 -6.96 9.56 -0.55
C VAL A 86 -8.32 8.87 -0.59
N LEU A 87 -8.32 7.55 -0.71
CA LEU A 87 -9.46 6.71 -0.41
C LEU A 87 -9.24 6.14 1.00
N PRO A 88 -9.89 6.74 2.03
CA PRO A 88 -9.53 6.50 3.42
C PRO A 88 -10.12 5.21 3.97
N ALA A 89 -9.43 4.60 4.94
CA ALA A 89 -9.96 3.56 5.81
C ALA A 89 -10.59 4.16 7.08
N THR A 90 -11.41 3.34 7.71
CA THR A 90 -11.92 3.58 9.07
C THR A 90 -11.89 2.28 9.86
N PRO A 91 -11.99 2.29 11.21
CA PRO A 91 -12.07 1.07 12.00
C PRO A 91 -13.21 0.13 11.60
N HIS A 92 -14.28 0.65 10.97
CA HIS A 92 -15.38 -0.17 10.45
C HIS A 92 -14.92 -1.19 9.41
N LEU A 93 -13.79 -0.94 8.72
CA LEU A 93 -13.23 -1.85 7.73
C LEU A 93 -12.89 -3.23 8.32
N ALA A 94 -12.60 -3.32 9.62
CA ALA A 94 -12.23 -4.58 10.28
C ALA A 94 -13.28 -5.71 10.14
N ARG A 95 -14.54 -5.38 9.86
CA ARG A 95 -15.63 -6.34 9.68
C ARG A 95 -16.01 -6.62 8.23
N ILE A 96 -15.38 -5.92 7.28
CA ILE A 96 -15.79 -5.95 5.86
C ILE A 96 -15.75 -7.36 5.26
N GLY A 97 -14.76 -8.17 5.62
CA GLY A 97 -14.64 -9.55 5.15
C GLY A 97 -15.81 -10.43 5.57
N LEU A 98 -16.35 -10.22 6.78
CA LEU A 98 -17.54 -10.94 7.27
C LEU A 98 -18.80 -10.47 6.56
N GLU A 99 -18.96 -9.16 6.37
CA GLU A 99 -20.12 -8.58 5.69
C GLU A 99 -20.21 -8.96 4.22
N LEU A 100 -19.07 -8.99 3.52
CA LEU A 100 -19.00 -9.35 2.10
C LEU A 100 -18.69 -10.82 1.84
N ALA A 101 -18.67 -11.67 2.86
CA ALA A 101 -18.41 -13.12 2.71
C ALA A 101 -19.37 -13.80 1.70
N ARG A 102 -20.58 -13.28 1.54
CA ARG A 102 -21.59 -13.78 0.60
C ARG A 102 -21.61 -13.07 -0.75
N ASP A 103 -20.71 -12.12 -0.96
CA ASP A 103 -20.59 -11.36 -2.21
C ASP A 103 -19.22 -11.54 -2.87
N PRO A 104 -19.00 -12.68 -3.55
CA PRO A 104 -17.72 -12.98 -4.19
C PRO A 104 -17.34 -11.99 -5.31
N GLY A 105 -18.33 -11.24 -5.82
CA GLY A 105 -18.12 -10.23 -6.85
C GLY A 105 -17.57 -8.89 -6.34
N ALA A 106 -17.60 -8.63 -5.03
CA ALA A 106 -17.20 -7.34 -4.46
C ALA A 106 -15.74 -6.98 -4.78
N ILE A 107 -14.82 -7.93 -4.69
CA ILE A 107 -13.40 -7.74 -5.01
C ILE A 107 -13.21 -7.32 -6.46
N LEU A 108 -13.87 -8.01 -7.39
CA LEU A 108 -13.77 -7.70 -8.83
C LEU A 108 -14.38 -6.34 -9.17
N ARG A 109 -15.52 -5.99 -8.55
CA ARG A 109 -16.14 -4.67 -8.73
C ARG A 109 -15.23 -3.56 -8.23
N PHE A 110 -14.60 -3.73 -7.07
CA PHE A 110 -13.62 -2.78 -6.52
C PHE A 110 -12.44 -2.60 -7.48
N ALA A 111 -11.79 -3.69 -7.87
CA ALA A 111 -10.66 -3.66 -8.80
C ALA A 111 -11.01 -3.00 -10.15
N LYS A 112 -12.21 -3.27 -10.68
CA LYS A 112 -12.71 -2.66 -11.91
C LYS A 112 -12.98 -1.16 -11.74
N SER A 113 -13.49 -0.74 -10.57
CA SER A 113 -13.76 0.67 -10.27
C SER A 113 -12.49 1.48 -10.12
N LEU A 114 -11.47 0.95 -9.45
CA LEU A 114 -10.15 1.59 -9.34
C LEU A 114 -9.52 1.84 -10.71
N ARG A 115 -9.60 0.87 -11.62
CA ARG A 115 -9.00 0.99 -12.96
C ARG A 115 -9.65 2.02 -13.88
N LYS A 116 -10.84 2.52 -13.53
CA LYS A 116 -11.54 3.56 -14.27
C LYS A 116 -11.15 4.98 -13.87
N LEU A 117 -10.39 5.10 -12.78
CA LEU A 117 -9.93 6.39 -12.28
C LEU A 117 -8.75 6.90 -13.11
N ASP A 118 -8.66 8.23 -13.22
CA ASP A 118 -7.59 8.90 -13.96
C ASP A 118 -6.50 9.42 -13.00
N PHE A 119 -5.55 8.55 -12.68
CA PHE A 119 -4.36 8.86 -11.89
C PHE A 119 -3.10 8.34 -12.58
N VAL A 120 -1.97 8.99 -12.36
CA VAL A 120 -0.67 8.49 -12.84
C VAL A 120 -0.32 7.19 -12.14
N ALA A 121 -0.56 7.13 -10.84
CA ALA A 121 -0.36 5.95 -10.02
C ALA A 121 -1.42 5.84 -8.92
N ILE A 122 -1.72 4.60 -8.51
CA ILE A 122 -2.50 4.27 -7.31
C ILE A 122 -1.57 3.47 -6.39
N VAL A 123 -1.42 3.93 -5.14
CA VAL A 123 -0.66 3.23 -4.10
C VAL A 123 -1.64 2.69 -3.07
N ILE A 124 -1.61 1.39 -2.82
CA ILE A 124 -2.52 0.71 -1.90
C ILE A 124 -1.75 0.21 -0.68
N ASP A 125 -2.08 0.72 0.51
CA ASP A 125 -1.60 0.17 1.78
C ASP A 125 -2.50 -0.96 2.27
N THR A 126 -1.93 -2.05 2.80
CA THR A 126 -2.68 -3.26 3.15
C THR A 126 -2.47 -3.67 4.61
N PRO A 127 -3.45 -4.37 5.23
CA PRO A 127 -3.27 -4.94 6.55
C PRO A 127 -2.23 -6.08 6.56
N PRO A 128 -1.67 -6.44 7.73
CA PRO A 128 -0.68 -7.51 7.86
C PRO A 128 -1.31 -8.91 7.97
N SER A 129 -2.30 -9.21 7.16
CA SER A 129 -3.08 -10.47 7.24
C SER A 129 -3.54 -10.94 5.87
N LEU A 130 -3.79 -12.25 5.76
CA LEU A 130 -4.54 -12.82 4.64
C LEU A 130 -6.03 -12.49 4.87
N SER A 131 -6.51 -11.47 4.20
CA SER A 131 -7.83 -10.91 4.44
C SER A 131 -8.53 -10.54 3.12
N PHE A 132 -9.81 -10.20 3.23
CA PHE A 132 -10.60 -9.68 2.11
C PHE A 132 -9.94 -8.42 1.51
N GLU A 133 -9.42 -7.53 2.34
CA GLU A 133 -8.76 -6.29 1.95
C GLU A 133 -7.47 -6.56 1.18
N LEU A 134 -6.66 -7.54 1.63
CA LEU A 134 -5.49 -7.96 0.88
C LEU A 134 -5.88 -8.49 -0.50
N SER A 135 -6.95 -9.30 -0.58
CA SER A 135 -7.46 -9.78 -1.87
C SER A 135 -7.89 -8.62 -2.77
N CYS A 136 -8.59 -7.61 -2.24
CA CYS A 136 -8.92 -6.38 -2.99
C CYS A 136 -7.68 -5.71 -3.58
N ALA A 137 -6.59 -5.62 -2.81
CA ALA A 137 -5.34 -5.07 -3.25
C ALA A 137 -4.71 -5.92 -4.37
N LEU A 138 -4.56 -7.23 -4.17
CA LEU A 138 -3.93 -8.13 -5.15
C LEU A 138 -4.68 -8.15 -6.49
N TYR A 139 -6.01 -8.22 -6.47
CA TYR A 139 -6.84 -8.18 -7.69
C TYR A 139 -6.75 -6.85 -8.45
N SER A 140 -6.37 -5.78 -7.77
CA SER A 140 -6.24 -4.44 -8.36
C SER A 140 -4.86 -4.18 -8.96
N SER A 141 -3.81 -4.86 -8.49
CA SER A 141 -2.41 -4.49 -8.67
C SER A 141 -1.83 -4.82 -10.04
N ASN A 142 -0.88 -3.99 -10.47
CA ASN A 142 0.12 -4.30 -11.48
C ASN A 142 1.42 -4.78 -10.80
N ILE A 143 1.76 -4.18 -9.66
CA ILE A 143 2.93 -4.53 -8.85
C ILE A 143 2.47 -4.77 -7.42
N VAL A 144 2.95 -5.85 -6.82
CA VAL A 144 2.87 -6.11 -5.39
C VAL A 144 4.26 -5.94 -4.80
N LEU A 145 4.45 -4.88 -4.04
CA LEU A 145 5.71 -4.58 -3.37
C LEU A 145 5.65 -5.09 -1.93
N SER A 146 6.53 -6.02 -1.59
CA SER A 146 6.56 -6.61 -0.25
C SER A 146 7.77 -6.11 0.54
N PRO A 147 7.57 -5.21 1.53
CA PRO A 147 8.62 -4.86 2.47
C PRO A 147 9.04 -6.07 3.30
N VAL A 148 10.30 -6.46 3.17
CA VAL A 148 10.90 -7.61 3.85
C VAL A 148 12.01 -7.15 4.80
N SER A 149 11.91 -7.54 6.07
CA SER A 149 12.94 -7.29 7.09
C SER A 149 13.75 -8.54 7.37
N PHE A 150 14.95 -8.39 7.91
CA PHE A 150 15.80 -9.52 8.29
C PHE A 150 15.20 -10.27 9.50
N SER A 151 14.43 -11.35 9.21
CA SER A 151 13.73 -12.15 10.21
C SER A 151 13.44 -13.54 9.63
N ARG A 152 13.52 -14.59 10.48
CA ARG A 152 13.23 -15.97 10.08
C ARG A 152 11.83 -16.18 9.46
N TRP A 153 10.86 -15.35 9.83
CA TRP A 153 9.48 -15.41 9.32
C TRP A 153 9.28 -14.71 7.97
N THR A 154 10.28 -13.96 7.51
CA THR A 154 10.17 -13.17 6.27
C THR A 154 9.97 -14.07 5.05
N VAL A 155 10.75 -15.14 4.94
CA VAL A 155 10.67 -16.08 3.78
C VAL A 155 9.30 -16.74 3.72
N GLN A 156 8.79 -17.21 4.86
CA GLN A 156 7.46 -17.84 4.92
C GLN A 156 6.35 -16.88 4.56
N GLY A 157 6.37 -15.66 5.13
CA GLY A 157 5.37 -14.65 4.83
C GLY A 157 5.40 -14.21 3.36
N PHE A 158 6.58 -14.12 2.76
CA PHE A 158 6.74 -13.81 1.35
C PHE A 158 6.24 -14.95 0.45
N ALA A 159 6.52 -16.21 0.82
CA ALA A 159 6.03 -17.38 0.09
C ALA A 159 4.50 -17.42 0.06
N LEU A 160 3.83 -17.21 1.21
CA LEU A 160 2.37 -17.13 1.26
C LEU A 160 1.82 -16.00 0.39
N LEU A 161 2.43 -14.83 0.43
CA LEU A 161 2.01 -13.70 -0.43
C LEU A 161 2.20 -14.01 -1.92
N ARG A 162 3.27 -14.73 -2.27
CA ARG A 162 3.50 -15.19 -3.64
C ARG A 162 2.42 -16.17 -4.10
N ASP A 163 2.05 -17.12 -3.24
CA ASP A 163 1.02 -18.11 -3.54
C ASP A 163 -0.34 -17.46 -3.77
N GLU A 164 -0.71 -16.47 -2.95
CA GLU A 164 -1.91 -15.65 -3.13
C GLU A 164 -1.87 -14.83 -4.43
N THR A 165 -0.74 -14.19 -4.73
CA THR A 165 -0.58 -13.44 -5.98
C THR A 165 -0.73 -14.35 -7.21
N GLN A 166 -0.18 -15.56 -7.15
CA GLN A 166 -0.34 -16.57 -8.21
C GLN A 166 -1.77 -17.09 -8.30
N ALA A 167 -2.47 -17.25 -7.17
CA ALA A 167 -3.88 -17.65 -7.17
C ALA A 167 -4.74 -16.60 -7.88
N VAL A 168 -4.51 -15.32 -7.63
CA VAL A 168 -5.17 -14.22 -8.35
C VAL A 168 -4.86 -14.28 -9.85
N ALA A 169 -3.61 -14.53 -10.23
CA ALA A 169 -3.22 -14.64 -11.64
C ALA A 169 -3.97 -15.79 -12.34
N ARG A 170 -4.08 -16.98 -11.70
CA ARG A 170 -4.85 -18.11 -12.22
C ARG A 170 -6.34 -17.80 -12.36
N ALA A 171 -6.92 -17.10 -11.38
CA ALA A 171 -8.34 -16.77 -11.35
C ALA A 171 -8.74 -15.70 -12.37
N THR A 172 -7.84 -14.77 -12.70
CA THR A 172 -8.18 -13.59 -13.51
C THR A 172 -7.50 -13.54 -14.88
N GLY A 173 -6.51 -14.39 -15.14
CA GLY A 173 -5.62 -14.29 -16.30
C GLY A 173 -4.68 -13.07 -16.25
N ARG A 174 -4.59 -12.35 -15.14
CA ARG A 174 -3.78 -11.14 -14.96
C ARG A 174 -2.73 -11.38 -13.89
N SER A 175 -1.46 -11.19 -14.23
CA SER A 175 -0.35 -11.34 -13.31
C SER A 175 0.11 -9.98 -12.81
N ALA A 176 0.19 -9.81 -11.49
CA ALA A 176 0.93 -8.74 -10.88
C ALA A 176 2.38 -9.18 -10.66
N VAL A 177 3.32 -8.25 -10.86
CA VAL A 177 4.74 -8.50 -10.55
C VAL A 177 4.94 -8.39 -9.03
N LEU A 178 5.40 -9.47 -8.40
CA LEU A 178 5.72 -9.45 -6.96
C LEU A 178 7.21 -9.17 -6.78
N ARG A 179 7.53 -8.08 -6.07
CA ARG A 179 8.90 -7.65 -5.75
C ARG A 179 9.11 -7.58 -4.24
N ALA A 180 10.24 -8.07 -3.77
CA ALA A 180 10.65 -7.93 -2.37
C ALA A 180 11.47 -6.65 -2.19
N LEU A 181 11.04 -5.77 -1.29
CA LEU A 181 11.78 -4.56 -0.90
C LEU A 181 12.51 -4.81 0.42
N PRO A 182 13.86 -4.86 0.46
CA PRO A 182 14.57 -4.86 1.72
C PRO A 182 14.22 -3.60 2.51
N ALA A 183 13.53 -3.76 3.65
CA ALA A 183 13.02 -2.65 4.45
C ALA A 183 13.37 -2.84 5.94
N GLN A 184 13.65 -1.71 6.63
CA GLN A 184 14.07 -1.68 8.03
C GLN A 184 15.31 -2.54 8.33
N VAL A 185 16.23 -2.63 7.39
CA VAL A 185 17.49 -3.37 7.47
C VAL A 185 18.68 -2.44 7.63
N ASN A 186 19.82 -2.99 8.02
CA ASN A 186 21.14 -2.37 7.80
C ASN A 186 21.83 -3.04 6.60
N ALA A 187 22.99 -2.53 6.18
CA ALA A 187 23.71 -3.03 5.00
C ALA A 187 24.03 -4.54 5.07
N ALA A 188 24.52 -5.02 6.21
CA ALA A 188 24.83 -6.44 6.40
C ALA A 188 23.58 -7.35 6.38
N GLN A 189 22.44 -6.85 6.87
CA GLN A 189 21.16 -7.56 6.82
C GLN A 189 20.59 -7.57 5.41
N GLU A 190 20.73 -6.48 4.65
CA GLU A 190 20.34 -6.39 3.26
C GLU A 190 21.11 -7.41 2.42
N GLU A 191 22.44 -7.44 2.53
CA GLU A 191 23.30 -8.40 1.83
C GLU A 191 22.86 -9.85 2.09
N LYS A 192 22.63 -10.22 3.35
CA LYS A 192 22.14 -11.55 3.73
C LYS A 192 20.76 -11.88 3.17
N LEU A 193 19.85 -10.88 3.11
CA LEU A 193 18.52 -11.09 2.52
C LEU A 193 18.62 -11.37 1.03
N ARG A 194 19.41 -10.57 0.29
CA ARG A 194 19.61 -10.74 -1.15
C ARG A 194 20.29 -12.07 -1.48
N GLY A 195 21.29 -12.48 -0.69
CA GLY A 195 21.98 -13.77 -0.83
C GLY A 195 21.11 -15.00 -0.54
N ALA A 196 19.94 -14.82 0.07
CA ALA A 196 19.03 -15.94 0.31
C ALA A 196 18.17 -16.34 -0.91
N GLU A 197 18.18 -15.56 -1.99
CA GLU A 197 17.60 -15.83 -3.33
C GLU A 197 16.15 -16.33 -3.34
N PHE A 198 15.35 -15.99 -2.32
CA PHE A 198 13.95 -16.44 -2.20
C PHE A 198 12.94 -15.58 -2.98
N ALA A 199 13.36 -14.43 -3.49
CA ALA A 199 12.50 -13.43 -4.10
C ALA A 199 13.21 -12.65 -5.21
N ASP A 200 12.43 -12.04 -6.10
CA ASP A 200 12.87 -10.96 -6.98
C ASP A 200 12.92 -9.65 -6.18
N PHE A 201 14.14 -9.20 -5.85
CA PHE A 201 14.36 -8.01 -5.04
C PHE A 201 14.35 -6.74 -5.88
N THR A 202 13.84 -5.64 -5.29
CA THR A 202 14.09 -4.29 -5.81
C THR A 202 15.59 -3.95 -5.69
N GLU A 203 16.11 -3.11 -6.59
CA GLU A 203 17.47 -2.58 -6.46
C GLU A 203 17.57 -1.67 -5.24
N ALA A 204 16.56 -0.83 -5.04
CA ALA A 204 16.46 0.03 -3.88
C ALA A 204 16.21 -0.76 -2.58
N ALA A 205 16.72 -0.23 -1.47
CA ALA A 205 16.46 -0.72 -0.11
C ALA A 205 16.14 0.46 0.83
N ILE A 206 15.25 0.23 1.79
CA ILE A 206 14.89 1.23 2.80
C ILE A 206 15.50 0.84 4.15
N HIS A 207 16.58 1.49 4.49
CA HIS A 207 17.27 1.21 5.75
C HIS A 207 16.52 1.76 6.97
N ARG A 208 16.76 1.11 8.11
CA ARG A 208 16.18 1.56 9.38
C ARG A 208 16.59 3.01 9.67
N SER A 209 15.60 3.86 9.97
CA SER A 209 15.83 5.29 10.20
C SER A 209 14.79 5.86 11.16
N ALA A 210 15.28 6.47 12.25
CA ALA A 210 14.42 7.22 13.17
C ALA A 210 13.73 8.42 12.46
N ALA A 211 14.41 9.02 11.48
CA ALA A 211 13.85 10.13 10.71
C ALA A 211 12.64 9.73 9.85
N ILE A 212 12.65 8.51 9.26
CA ILE A 212 11.50 7.98 8.51
C ILE A 212 10.31 7.80 9.47
N LYS A 213 10.55 7.17 10.64
CA LYS A 213 9.50 6.99 11.65
C LYS A 213 8.94 8.34 12.12
N ALA A 214 9.81 9.26 12.52
CA ALA A 214 9.39 10.59 12.98
C ALA A 214 8.60 11.39 11.93
N ALA A 215 8.96 11.25 10.64
CA ALA A 215 8.23 11.86 9.54
C ALA A 215 6.81 11.27 9.41
N CYS A 216 6.67 9.94 9.50
CA CYS A 216 5.36 9.29 9.52
C CYS A 216 4.52 9.73 10.72
N ASP A 217 5.07 9.66 11.93
CA ASP A 217 4.37 9.99 13.18
C ASP A 217 3.90 11.46 13.22
N SER A 218 4.69 12.37 12.62
CA SER A 218 4.38 13.81 12.58
C SER A 218 3.54 14.27 11.40
N GLY A 219 3.22 13.38 10.44
CA GLY A 219 2.51 13.75 9.21
C GLY A 219 3.33 14.65 8.28
N ARG A 220 4.66 14.58 8.34
CA ARG A 220 5.55 15.47 7.56
C ARG A 220 6.30 14.70 6.46
N PRO A 221 6.58 15.35 5.31
CA PRO A 221 7.39 14.74 4.28
C PRO A 221 8.83 14.53 4.77
N LEU A 222 9.54 13.60 4.15
CA LEU A 222 10.97 13.43 4.37
C LEU A 222 11.74 14.67 3.90
N LYS A 223 12.72 15.10 4.69
CA LYS A 223 13.61 16.19 4.31
C LYS A 223 14.27 15.87 2.96
N ALA A 224 14.11 16.76 1.98
CA ALA A 224 14.73 16.63 0.68
C ALA A 224 16.24 16.39 0.79
N GLY A 225 16.78 15.47 0.00
CA GLY A 225 18.20 15.10 0.02
C GLY A 225 18.65 14.29 1.25
N SER A 226 17.77 13.99 2.22
CA SER A 226 18.11 13.07 3.31
C SER A 226 18.33 11.65 2.78
N ARG A 227 18.99 10.78 3.57
CA ARG A 227 19.21 9.38 3.19
C ARG A 227 17.89 8.67 2.88
N GLY A 228 16.88 8.79 3.74
CA GLY A 228 15.57 8.20 3.52
C GLY A 228 14.90 8.72 2.24
N HIS A 229 14.94 10.03 2.02
CA HIS A 229 14.40 10.62 0.79
C HIS A 229 15.07 10.04 -0.48
N ARG A 230 16.42 9.92 -0.50
CA ARG A 230 17.13 9.34 -1.65
C ARG A 230 16.77 7.87 -1.88
N GLN A 231 16.63 7.07 -0.82
CA GLN A 231 16.24 5.66 -0.91
C GLN A 231 14.83 5.49 -1.49
N PHE A 232 13.88 6.28 -1.02
CA PHE A 232 12.52 6.27 -1.58
C PHE A 232 12.46 6.83 -3.00
N ALA A 233 13.29 7.83 -3.34
CA ALA A 233 13.37 8.36 -4.69
C ALA A 233 13.87 7.30 -5.68
N ALA A 234 14.95 6.56 -5.33
CA ALA A 234 15.43 5.44 -6.13
C ALA A 234 14.36 4.35 -6.32
N LEU A 235 13.65 3.98 -5.25
CA LEU A 235 12.54 3.04 -5.33
C LEU A 235 11.41 3.54 -6.24
N ALA A 236 11.07 4.83 -6.16
CA ALA A 236 10.02 5.40 -7.00
C ALA A 236 10.41 5.44 -8.49
N GLU A 237 11.68 5.67 -8.80
CA GLU A 237 12.21 5.61 -10.18
C GLU A 237 12.18 4.19 -10.73
N GLU A 238 12.52 3.19 -9.92
CA GLU A 238 12.49 1.78 -10.28
C GLU A 238 11.07 1.27 -10.59
N LEU A 239 10.05 1.80 -9.90
CA LEU A 239 8.67 1.34 -9.98
C LEU A 239 7.81 2.07 -11.04
N LEU A 240 8.21 3.23 -11.53
CA LEU A 240 7.50 4.00 -12.55
C LEU A 240 8.21 3.97 -13.89
#